data_612d70f68984a953008231002728a73a
#
_entry.id   612d70f68984a953008231002728a73a
#
_cell.length_a   1.000
_cell.length_b   1.000
_cell.length_c   1.000
_cell.angle_alpha   90.00
_cell.angle_beta   90.00
_cell.angle_gamma   90.00
#
_symmetry.space_group_name_H-M   'P 1'
#
loop_
_entity.id
_entity.type
_entity.pdbx_description
1 polymer ?
#
loop_
_entity_poly.entity_id
_entity_poly.type
_entity_poly.pdbx_seq_one_letter_code
_entity_poly.pdbx_strand_id
1 'polypeptide(L)'
;EAEANKLAKAPKGIDGVTEGAGNLAEDVGKAGKGLEGAAKGAESAAEDAGKVVETSYGKSTLNSLKNTENFTDSAIEHIFEGQVNARGKAVGYHYEGIEGTSGNVIPGTESSVNNIGVYKAQVEVNGIPKTANGGFSTFYSKNLSPQQVIDAINEAYSNCELKLGTRNTYQGVANNGMKIDMFLDQSGKIISAFPEE
;
A
#
# COMPACT_ATOMS: atom_id res chain seq x y z
N GLU A 1 -20.57 -5.10 -43.23
CA GLU A 1 -20.37 -6.54 -42.96
C GLU A 1 -19.72 -6.66 -41.59
N ALA A 2 -20.38 -7.48 -40.80
CA ALA A 2 -20.13 -7.67 -39.37
C ALA A 2 -19.02 -8.73 -39.16
N GLU A 3 -18.16 -8.54 -38.17
CA GLU A 3 -17.52 -9.63 -37.41
C GLU A 3 -17.31 -9.13 -35.98
N ALA A 4 -18.14 -9.51 -35.10
CA ALA A 4 -18.26 -10.73 -34.31
C ALA A 4 -17.21 -10.79 -33.18
N ASN A 5 -17.59 -10.20 -32.10
CA ASN A 5 -17.42 -10.50 -30.69
C ASN A 5 -16.99 -11.95 -30.41
N LYS A 6 -15.80 -12.17 -29.82
CA LYS A 6 -15.41 -13.45 -29.25
C LYS A 6 -15.15 -13.32 -27.76
N LEU A 7 -16.25 -13.48 -27.04
CA LEU A 7 -16.32 -13.66 -25.61
C LEU A 7 -15.55 -14.91 -25.20
N ALA A 8 -14.47 -14.81 -24.45
CA ALA A 8 -13.78 -15.93 -23.85
C ALA A 8 -14.44 -16.32 -22.53
N LYS A 9 -14.86 -17.56 -22.50
CA LYS A 9 -15.66 -18.26 -21.50
C LYS A 9 -14.83 -18.65 -20.29
N ALA A 10 -15.34 -18.33 -19.09
CA ALA A 10 -14.80 -18.80 -17.83
C ALA A 10 -14.89 -20.32 -17.67
N PRO A 11 -13.96 -20.99 -17.00
CA PRO A 11 -14.07 -22.42 -16.70
C PRO A 11 -15.02 -22.67 -15.53
N LYS A 12 -15.85 -23.68 -15.72
CA LYS A 12 -16.86 -24.20 -14.79
C LYS A 12 -16.22 -24.92 -13.61
N GLY A 13 -16.94 -24.85 -12.48
CA GLY A 13 -16.61 -25.46 -11.19
C GLY A 13 -16.45 -26.97 -11.20
N ILE A 14 -15.76 -27.42 -10.18
CA ILE A 14 -15.69 -28.84 -9.81
C ILE A 14 -16.58 -29.01 -8.57
N ASP A 15 -17.67 -29.74 -8.80
CA ASP A 15 -18.52 -30.29 -7.74
C ASP A 15 -17.86 -31.53 -7.15
N GLY A 16 -18.02 -31.69 -5.84
CA GLY A 16 -18.01 -33.01 -5.20
C GLY A 16 -16.77 -33.32 -4.40
N VAL A 17 -16.89 -33.34 -3.09
CA VAL A 17 -16.77 -34.55 -2.27
C VAL A 17 -17.40 -34.28 -0.89
N THR A 18 -18.55 -34.87 -0.67
CA THR A 18 -19.12 -35.14 0.65
C THR A 18 -18.54 -36.45 1.17
N GLU A 19 -18.56 -36.55 2.52
CA GLU A 19 -18.49 -37.75 3.36
C GLU A 19 -17.16 -38.10 4.00
N GLY A 20 -17.23 -38.10 5.34
CA GLY A 20 -16.20 -38.61 6.23
C GLY A 20 -16.44 -38.23 7.69
N ALA A 21 -17.69 -38.41 8.19
CA ALA A 21 -17.91 -38.41 9.64
C ALA A 21 -17.43 -39.76 10.21
N GLY A 22 -16.40 -39.76 11.01
CA GLY A 22 -15.87 -40.92 11.70
C GLY A 22 -15.40 -40.56 13.09
N ASN A 23 -16.18 -41.02 14.08
CA ASN A 23 -15.91 -41.01 15.51
C ASN A 23 -14.47 -41.29 15.90
N LEU A 24 -13.95 -40.52 16.83
CA LEU A 24 -13.04 -40.99 17.88
C LEU A 24 -13.29 -40.19 19.16
N ALA A 25 -14.21 -40.66 19.96
CA ALA A 25 -14.19 -40.49 21.40
C ALA A 25 -13.27 -41.60 21.97
N GLU A 26 -12.40 -41.21 22.86
CA GLU A 26 -11.56 -41.98 23.80
C GLU A 26 -10.08 -41.64 23.66
N ASP A 27 -9.66 -40.66 24.41
CA ASP A 27 -8.54 -40.80 25.35
C ASP A 27 -8.51 -39.62 26.35
N VAL A 28 -9.23 -39.76 27.42
CA VAL A 28 -9.13 -38.92 28.63
C VAL A 28 -8.21 -39.66 29.61
N GLY A 29 -6.96 -39.23 29.66
CA GLY A 29 -6.09 -39.75 30.71
C GLY A 29 -4.61 -39.46 30.51
N LYS A 30 -4.08 -38.56 31.33
CA LYS A 30 -2.66 -38.20 31.59
C LYS A 30 -2.06 -37.04 30.78
N ALA A 31 -2.24 -35.86 31.32
CA ALA A 31 -1.17 -34.85 31.38
C ALA A 31 -1.55 -33.69 32.32
N GLY A 32 -1.68 -33.96 33.57
CA GLY A 32 -1.58 -32.94 34.59
C GLY A 32 -0.11 -32.78 34.99
N LYS A 33 0.60 -31.85 34.35
CA LYS A 33 1.82 -31.15 34.80
C LYS A 33 2.36 -30.36 33.58
N GLY A 34 2.09 -29.08 33.55
CA GLY A 34 2.67 -28.20 32.51
C GLY A 34 1.89 -26.92 32.24
N LEU A 35 1.01 -26.48 33.13
CA LEU A 35 0.23 -25.23 32.92
C LEU A 35 0.65 -24.06 33.84
N GLU A 36 1.85 -24.05 34.39
CA GLU A 36 2.37 -22.92 35.16
C GLU A 36 3.32 -21.99 34.38
N GLY A 37 3.61 -22.30 33.12
CA GLY A 37 4.48 -21.48 32.27
C GLY A 37 3.76 -20.54 31.28
N ALA A 38 2.46 -20.73 31.06
CA ALA A 38 1.72 -20.00 30.02
C ALA A 38 0.98 -18.73 30.50
N ALA A 39 0.91 -18.49 31.81
CA ALA A 39 0.20 -17.34 32.37
C ALA A 39 1.06 -16.08 32.53
N LYS A 40 2.38 -16.13 32.30
CA LYS A 40 3.28 -14.97 32.37
C LYS A 40 3.56 -14.31 31.02
N GLY A 41 3.08 -14.88 29.91
CA GLY A 41 3.26 -14.31 28.57
C GLY A 41 2.06 -13.49 28.07
N ALA A 42 0.93 -13.54 28.76
CA ALA A 42 -0.29 -12.84 28.30
C ALA A 42 -0.51 -11.46 28.94
N GLU A 43 0.21 -11.13 30.01
CA GLU A 43 0.11 -9.81 30.65
C GLU A 43 1.05 -8.75 30.02
N SER A 44 2.01 -9.15 29.21
CA SER A 44 2.92 -8.22 28.52
C SER A 44 2.39 -7.72 27.18
N ALA A 45 1.30 -8.29 26.65
CA ALA A 45 0.76 -7.91 25.33
C ALA A 45 -0.39 -6.89 25.42
N ALA A 46 -0.84 -6.51 26.61
CA ALA A 46 -1.98 -5.61 26.79
C ALA A 46 -1.59 -4.16 27.17
N GLU A 47 -0.34 -3.89 27.46
CA GLU A 47 0.12 -2.53 27.84
C GLU A 47 0.75 -1.73 26.68
N ASP A 48 0.90 -2.31 25.47
CA ASP A 48 1.52 -1.62 24.32
C ASP A 48 0.50 -1.14 23.26
N ALA A 49 -0.79 -1.14 23.56
CA ALA A 49 -1.84 -0.68 22.66
C ALA A 49 -2.03 0.85 22.60
N GLY A 50 -1.12 1.62 23.19
CA GLY A 50 -1.23 3.10 23.28
C GLY A 50 -0.04 3.90 22.76
N LYS A 51 1.07 3.24 22.43
CA LYS A 51 2.25 3.93 21.89
C LYS A 51 2.30 3.69 20.37
N VAL A 52 1.85 4.66 19.59
CA VAL A 52 2.19 4.73 18.17
C VAL A 52 3.71 4.87 18.11
N VAL A 53 4.40 3.75 17.94
CA VAL A 53 5.81 3.75 17.58
C VAL A 53 5.85 4.23 16.14
N GLU A 54 6.22 5.48 15.89
CA GLU A 54 6.55 5.93 14.54
C GLU A 54 7.76 5.09 14.10
N THR A 55 7.46 4.03 13.36
CA THR A 55 8.50 3.16 12.80
C THR A 55 9.09 3.87 11.60
N SER A 56 10.28 4.41 11.77
CA SER A 56 11.04 4.99 10.65
C SER A 56 11.88 3.92 9.99
N TYR A 57 11.92 3.93 8.67
CA TYR A 57 12.65 2.97 7.84
C TYR A 57 13.83 3.64 7.15
N GLY A 58 14.98 3.00 7.10
CA GLY A 58 16.13 3.49 6.32
C GLY A 58 15.91 3.29 4.81
N LYS A 59 16.56 4.12 3.98
CA LYS A 59 16.50 4.01 2.51
C LYS A 59 16.83 2.63 1.96
N SER A 60 17.69 1.85 2.63
CA SER A 60 18.02 0.48 2.24
C SER A 60 16.82 -0.45 2.19
N THR A 61 15.72 -0.13 2.92
CA THR A 61 14.47 -0.88 2.89
C THR A 61 13.87 -0.91 1.48
N LEU A 62 14.04 0.16 0.70
CA LEU A 62 13.52 0.23 -0.66
C LEU A 62 14.13 -0.82 -1.60
N ASN A 63 15.38 -1.23 -1.34
CA ASN A 63 16.06 -2.26 -2.12
C ASN A 63 15.59 -3.69 -1.82
N SER A 64 14.83 -3.88 -0.74
CA SER A 64 14.31 -5.17 -0.29
C SER A 64 12.80 -5.35 -0.55
N LEU A 65 12.15 -4.37 -1.17
CA LEU A 65 10.73 -4.43 -1.52
C LEU A 65 10.47 -5.57 -2.51
N LYS A 66 9.36 -6.27 -2.29
CA LYS A 66 8.88 -7.38 -3.12
C LYS A 66 7.66 -6.94 -3.94
N ASN A 67 7.32 -7.75 -4.95
CA ASN A 67 6.15 -7.53 -5.81
C ASN A 67 6.21 -6.16 -6.52
N THR A 68 7.38 -5.77 -6.99
CA THR A 68 7.61 -4.49 -7.68
C THR A 68 7.60 -4.62 -9.21
N GLU A 69 7.27 -5.78 -9.74
CA GLU A 69 7.25 -6.07 -11.18
C GLU A 69 6.24 -5.24 -11.99
N ASN A 70 5.18 -4.75 -11.32
CA ASN A 70 4.19 -3.87 -11.93
C ASN A 70 4.64 -2.41 -12.02
N PHE A 71 5.76 -2.06 -11.41
CA PHE A 71 6.28 -0.69 -11.34
C PHE A 71 7.35 -0.48 -12.40
N THR A 72 7.49 0.78 -12.87
CA THR A 72 8.69 1.21 -13.60
C THR A 72 9.86 1.34 -12.64
N ASP A 73 11.10 1.31 -13.14
CA ASP A 73 12.31 1.41 -12.31
C ASP A 73 12.35 2.69 -11.46
N SER A 74 11.77 3.79 -11.94
CA SER A 74 11.74 5.07 -11.23
C SER A 74 10.52 5.28 -10.34
N ALA A 75 9.50 4.41 -10.41
CA ALA A 75 8.25 4.62 -9.68
C ALA A 75 8.44 4.50 -8.16
N ILE A 76 9.29 3.60 -7.71
CA ILE A 76 9.58 3.42 -6.28
C ILE A 76 10.23 4.69 -5.70
N GLU A 77 11.26 5.21 -6.36
CA GLU A 77 11.87 6.49 -5.98
C GLU A 77 10.83 7.63 -5.99
N HIS A 78 10.00 7.71 -7.05
CA HIS A 78 8.97 8.72 -7.17
C HIS A 78 7.98 8.71 -6.00
N ILE A 79 7.54 7.53 -5.57
CA ILE A 79 6.56 7.36 -4.49
C ILE A 79 7.18 7.66 -3.12
N PHE A 80 8.35 7.09 -2.84
CA PHE A 80 8.94 7.09 -1.50
C PHE A 80 9.93 8.22 -1.24
N GLU A 81 10.60 8.74 -2.25
CA GLU A 81 11.64 9.74 -2.09
C GLU A 81 11.29 11.08 -2.77
N GLY A 82 10.43 11.05 -3.78
CA GLY A 82 10.23 12.16 -4.68
C GLY A 82 11.39 12.33 -5.67
N GLN A 83 11.17 13.10 -6.72
CA GLN A 83 12.14 13.32 -7.79
C GLN A 83 12.12 14.77 -8.28
N VAL A 84 13.22 15.22 -8.82
CA VAL A 84 13.26 16.45 -9.64
C VAL A 84 13.28 16.02 -11.10
N ASN A 85 12.20 16.34 -11.83
CA ASN A 85 12.07 15.93 -13.22
C ASN A 85 13.01 16.74 -14.14
N ALA A 86 13.09 16.35 -15.43
CA ALA A 86 13.96 16.99 -16.43
C ALA A 86 13.68 18.50 -16.64
N ARG A 87 12.55 19.02 -16.15
CA ARG A 87 12.20 20.45 -16.19
C ARG A 87 12.57 21.17 -14.89
N GLY A 88 13.30 20.53 -13.98
CA GLY A 88 13.69 21.08 -12.68
C GLY A 88 12.54 21.22 -11.68
N LYS A 89 11.44 20.47 -11.84
CA LYS A 89 10.28 20.54 -10.95
C LYS A 89 10.24 19.35 -10.02
N ALA A 90 9.96 19.60 -8.73
CA ALA A 90 9.69 18.58 -7.75
C ALA A 90 8.38 17.83 -8.07
N VAL A 91 8.43 16.50 -8.04
CA VAL A 91 7.31 15.60 -8.30
C VAL A 91 7.37 14.39 -7.37
N GLY A 92 6.23 13.72 -7.15
CA GLY A 92 6.16 12.55 -6.28
C GLY A 92 6.14 12.90 -4.81
N TYR A 93 6.76 12.04 -4.00
CA TYR A 93 6.83 12.03 -2.54
C TYR A 93 5.45 11.85 -1.89
N HIS A 94 5.11 10.59 -1.64
CA HIS A 94 3.79 10.18 -1.17
C HIS A 94 3.84 9.32 0.11
N TYR A 95 5.02 9.17 0.72
CA TYR A 95 5.21 8.42 1.96
C TYR A 95 6.36 8.98 2.81
N GLU A 96 6.10 9.33 4.06
CA GLU A 96 7.07 9.95 4.96
C GLU A 96 7.86 8.97 5.84
N GLY A 97 7.54 7.67 5.83
CA GLY A 97 8.14 6.70 6.74
C GLY A 97 9.59 6.28 6.41
N ILE A 98 10.24 6.89 5.41
CA ILE A 98 11.64 6.60 5.03
C ILE A 98 12.53 7.76 5.45
N GLU A 99 13.57 7.48 6.25
CA GLU A 99 14.58 8.47 6.63
C GLU A 99 15.58 8.73 5.51
N GLY A 100 16.07 9.98 5.44
CA GLY A 100 17.12 10.38 4.50
C GLY A 100 16.68 10.45 3.05
N THR A 101 15.38 10.62 2.79
CA THR A 101 14.84 10.83 1.44
C THR A 101 15.14 12.24 0.94
N SER A 102 15.00 12.44 -0.37
CA SER A 102 15.10 13.75 -1.02
C SER A 102 13.86 14.62 -0.78
N GLY A 103 12.72 13.99 -0.50
CA GLY A 103 11.45 14.65 -0.22
C GLY A 103 11.34 15.07 1.24
N ASN A 104 10.69 16.20 1.46
CA ASN A 104 10.35 16.71 2.79
C ASN A 104 8.96 17.33 2.75
N VAL A 105 8.18 17.13 3.80
CA VAL A 105 6.95 17.87 4.04
C VAL A 105 7.30 19.26 4.56
N ILE A 106 6.60 20.28 4.09
CA ILE A 106 6.73 21.64 4.59
C ILE A 106 5.90 21.72 5.89
N PRO A 107 6.56 21.96 7.07
CA PRO A 107 5.88 21.91 8.35
C PRO A 107 4.69 22.86 8.44
N GLY A 108 3.60 22.39 9.07
CA GLY A 108 2.39 23.18 9.29
C GLY A 108 1.46 23.25 8.07
N THR A 109 1.71 22.47 7.03
CA THR A 109 0.85 22.40 5.84
C THR A 109 0.03 21.12 5.77
N GLU A 110 0.21 20.22 6.73
CA GLU A 110 -0.48 18.93 6.78
C GLU A 110 -1.98 19.11 7.03
N SER A 111 -2.80 18.40 6.24
CA SER A 111 -4.24 18.28 6.51
C SER A 111 -4.49 17.36 7.70
N SER A 112 -5.74 17.35 8.17
CA SER A 112 -6.20 16.30 9.08
C SER A 112 -6.07 14.93 8.42
N VAL A 113 -5.65 13.95 9.22
CA VAL A 113 -5.56 12.54 8.80
C VAL A 113 -6.97 11.96 8.76
N ASN A 114 -7.35 11.30 7.66
CA ASN A 114 -8.63 10.63 7.57
C ASN A 114 -8.64 9.27 8.31
N ASN A 115 -9.79 8.58 8.31
CA ASN A 115 -10.00 7.32 9.05
C ASN A 115 -9.13 6.13 8.57
N ILE A 116 -8.51 6.23 7.39
CA ILE A 116 -7.58 5.23 6.85
C ILE A 116 -6.13 5.71 6.86
N GLY A 117 -5.86 6.82 7.52
CA GLY A 117 -4.52 7.36 7.72
C GLY A 117 -3.98 8.20 6.56
N VAL A 118 -4.79 8.53 5.55
CA VAL A 118 -4.41 9.37 4.40
C VAL A 118 -4.51 10.84 4.80
N TYR A 119 -3.56 11.64 4.34
CA TYR A 119 -3.51 13.10 4.52
C TYR A 119 -2.79 13.73 3.31
N LYS A 120 -2.80 15.06 3.24
CA LYS A 120 -2.01 15.82 2.26
C LYS A 120 -1.14 16.85 2.96
N ALA A 121 -0.04 17.20 2.31
CA ALA A 121 0.85 18.25 2.75
C ALA A 121 1.56 18.90 1.55
N GLN A 122 2.02 20.14 1.73
CA GLN A 122 2.94 20.74 0.77
C GLN A 122 4.33 20.12 0.94
N VAL A 123 5.02 19.93 -0.18
CA VAL A 123 6.31 19.23 -0.19
C VAL A 123 7.36 19.97 -1.00
N GLU A 124 8.60 19.68 -0.67
CA GLU A 124 9.77 19.97 -1.47
C GLU A 124 10.55 18.70 -1.76
N VAL A 125 11.35 18.69 -2.81
CA VAL A 125 12.28 17.61 -3.15
C VAL A 125 13.63 18.23 -3.46
N ASN A 126 14.69 17.81 -2.75
CA ASN A 126 16.02 18.42 -2.82
C ASN A 126 15.99 19.96 -2.61
N GLY A 127 15.15 20.44 -1.69
CA GLY A 127 14.97 21.88 -1.43
C GLY A 127 14.19 22.63 -2.51
N ILE A 128 13.64 21.96 -3.52
CA ILE A 128 12.81 22.57 -4.57
C ILE A 128 11.34 22.37 -4.21
N PRO A 129 10.56 23.43 -3.92
CA PRO A 129 9.15 23.31 -3.63
C PRO A 129 8.38 22.75 -4.84
N LYS A 130 7.46 21.83 -4.58
CA LYS A 130 6.51 21.33 -5.58
C LYS A 130 5.56 22.46 -5.98
N THR A 131 5.28 22.57 -7.28
CA THR A 131 4.38 23.60 -7.81
C THR A 131 3.07 23.03 -8.36
N ALA A 132 3.07 21.76 -8.77
CA ALA A 132 1.86 21.08 -9.21
C ALA A 132 0.90 20.89 -8.03
N ASN A 133 -0.41 20.91 -8.27
CA ASN A 133 -1.47 20.73 -7.27
C ASN A 133 -1.33 21.71 -6.08
N GLY A 134 -0.93 22.96 -6.31
CA GLY A 134 -0.72 23.93 -5.24
C GLY A 134 0.41 23.57 -4.27
N GLY A 135 1.33 22.73 -4.69
CA GLY A 135 2.45 22.23 -3.86
C GLY A 135 2.14 20.96 -3.10
N PHE A 136 0.89 20.48 -3.11
CA PHE A 136 0.48 19.34 -2.30
C PHE A 136 0.81 17.98 -2.93
N SER A 137 1.17 17.04 -2.07
CA SER A 137 1.10 15.60 -2.29
C SER A 137 0.11 14.99 -1.29
N THR A 138 -0.57 13.92 -1.68
CA THR A 138 -1.31 13.05 -0.75
C THR A 138 -0.39 11.93 -0.28
N PHE A 139 -0.55 11.52 0.97
CA PHE A 139 0.34 10.60 1.64
C PHE A 139 -0.36 9.33 2.09
N TYR A 140 0.30 8.21 1.88
CA TYR A 140 -0.04 6.96 2.54
C TYR A 140 0.12 7.10 4.05
N SER A 141 -0.68 6.33 4.80
CA SER A 141 -0.61 6.31 6.26
C SER A 141 0.82 6.02 6.75
N LYS A 142 1.29 6.78 7.73
CA LYS A 142 2.57 6.53 8.42
C LYS A 142 2.58 5.19 9.20
N ASN A 143 1.40 4.60 9.44
CA ASN A 143 1.25 3.30 10.11
C ASN A 143 1.50 2.11 9.17
N LEU A 144 1.57 2.33 7.86
CA LEU A 144 1.91 1.29 6.89
C LEU A 144 3.44 1.17 6.78
N SER A 145 3.96 -0.05 6.70
CA SER A 145 5.34 -0.25 6.27
C SER A 145 5.50 0.04 4.77
N PRO A 146 6.72 0.29 4.26
CA PRO A 146 6.95 0.46 2.83
C PRO A 146 6.45 -0.71 1.99
N GLN A 147 6.59 -1.95 2.49
CA GLN A 147 6.05 -3.14 1.81
C GLN A 147 4.52 -3.12 1.78
N GLN A 148 3.86 -2.74 2.87
CA GLN A 148 2.40 -2.63 2.88
C GLN A 148 1.87 -1.54 1.94
N VAL A 149 2.64 -0.48 1.70
CA VAL A 149 2.30 0.52 0.67
C VAL A 149 2.36 -0.12 -0.73
N ILE A 150 3.42 -0.87 -1.05
CA ILE A 150 3.54 -1.60 -2.32
C ILE A 150 2.39 -2.60 -2.50
N ASP A 151 2.08 -3.35 -1.45
CA ASP A 151 1.00 -4.35 -1.48
C ASP A 151 -0.37 -3.67 -1.71
N ALA A 152 -0.67 -2.57 -1.03
CA ALA A 152 -1.89 -1.79 -1.24
C ALA A 152 -2.00 -1.23 -2.67
N ILE A 153 -0.88 -0.76 -3.24
CA ILE A 153 -0.85 -0.29 -4.63
C ILE A 153 -1.13 -1.45 -5.59
N ASN A 154 -0.52 -2.63 -5.38
CA ASN A 154 -0.77 -3.81 -6.22
C ASN A 154 -2.23 -4.30 -6.11
N GLU A 155 -2.82 -4.28 -4.92
CA GLU A 155 -4.24 -4.58 -4.72
C GLU A 155 -5.13 -3.65 -5.56
N ALA A 156 -4.90 -2.34 -5.46
CA ALA A 156 -5.63 -1.34 -6.23
C ALA A 156 -5.36 -1.48 -7.75
N TYR A 157 -4.11 -1.77 -8.15
CA TYR A 157 -3.75 -1.98 -9.54
C TYR A 157 -4.51 -3.16 -10.18
N SER A 158 -4.74 -4.23 -9.42
CA SER A 158 -5.45 -5.42 -9.90
C SER A 158 -6.91 -5.18 -10.29
N ASN A 159 -7.51 -4.08 -9.80
CA ASN A 159 -8.90 -3.71 -10.04
C ASN A 159 -9.06 -2.28 -10.58
N CYS A 160 -7.97 -1.64 -11.04
CA CYS A 160 -8.03 -0.25 -11.47
C CYS A 160 -8.72 -0.07 -12.81
N GLU A 161 -9.46 1.03 -12.91
CA GLU A 161 -10.12 1.48 -14.14
C GLU A 161 -9.74 2.92 -14.44
N LEU A 162 -9.86 3.33 -15.72
CA LEU A 162 -9.61 4.71 -16.11
C LEU A 162 -10.59 5.63 -15.38
N LYS A 163 -10.07 6.59 -14.61
CA LYS A 163 -10.87 7.56 -13.86
C LYS A 163 -11.60 8.49 -14.80
N LEU A 164 -12.93 8.55 -14.71
CA LEU A 164 -13.77 9.40 -15.54
C LEU A 164 -13.33 10.87 -15.50
N GLY A 165 -13.30 11.50 -16.67
CA GLY A 165 -12.89 12.90 -16.80
C GLY A 165 -11.39 13.13 -16.81
N THR A 166 -10.56 12.08 -16.73
CA THR A 166 -9.11 12.15 -16.86
C THR A 166 -8.63 11.51 -18.16
N ARG A 167 -7.36 11.80 -18.55
CA ARG A 167 -6.79 11.23 -19.78
C ARG A 167 -6.03 9.92 -19.53
N ASN A 168 -5.35 9.81 -18.38
CA ASN A 168 -4.54 8.64 -18.05
C ASN A 168 -4.38 8.43 -16.54
N THR A 169 -5.33 8.90 -15.73
CA THR A 169 -5.38 8.55 -14.31
C THR A 169 -6.25 7.32 -14.17
N TYR A 170 -5.69 6.26 -13.64
CA TYR A 170 -6.40 5.05 -13.27
C TYR A 170 -6.66 5.09 -11.77
N GLN A 171 -7.79 4.54 -11.34
CA GLN A 171 -8.13 4.45 -9.93
C GLN A 171 -8.54 3.02 -9.60
N GLY A 172 -8.00 2.48 -8.52
CA GLY A 172 -8.40 1.22 -7.93
C GLY A 172 -8.57 1.35 -6.42
N VAL A 173 -9.01 0.26 -5.79
CA VAL A 173 -9.29 0.23 -4.35
C VAL A 173 -8.50 -0.90 -3.72
N ALA A 174 -7.69 -0.58 -2.71
CA ALA A 174 -7.01 -1.58 -1.89
C ALA A 174 -7.97 -2.27 -0.92
N ASN A 175 -7.59 -3.41 -0.36
CA ASN A 175 -8.43 -4.22 0.52
C ASN A 175 -8.89 -3.48 1.80
N ASN A 176 -8.12 -2.50 2.25
CA ASN A 176 -8.47 -1.64 3.39
C ASN A 176 -9.43 -0.48 3.02
N GLY A 177 -9.93 -0.44 1.77
CA GLY A 177 -10.82 0.60 1.26
C GLY A 177 -10.12 1.86 0.76
N MET A 178 -8.78 1.90 0.77
CA MET A 178 -8.02 3.04 0.26
C MET A 178 -8.16 3.12 -1.26
N LYS A 179 -8.69 4.22 -1.76
CA LYS A 179 -8.67 4.54 -3.18
C LYS A 179 -7.29 5.05 -3.56
N ILE A 180 -6.72 4.50 -4.60
CA ILE A 180 -5.39 4.85 -5.09
C ILE A 180 -5.50 5.27 -6.54
N ASP A 181 -5.10 6.50 -6.82
CA ASP A 181 -4.93 7.01 -8.16
C ASP A 181 -3.53 6.64 -8.66
N MET A 182 -3.42 6.25 -9.91
CA MET A 182 -2.15 5.87 -10.51
C MET A 182 -2.02 6.32 -11.95
N PHE A 183 -0.79 6.56 -12.36
CA PHE A 183 -0.43 6.77 -13.75
C PHE A 183 0.30 5.53 -14.27
N LEU A 184 -0.08 5.09 -15.46
CA LEU A 184 0.53 3.93 -16.11
C LEU A 184 1.28 4.38 -17.38
N ASP A 185 2.37 3.69 -17.69
CA ASP A 185 3.05 3.84 -18.96
C ASP A 185 2.33 3.10 -20.10
N GLN A 186 2.87 3.16 -21.32
CA GLN A 186 2.27 2.50 -22.48
C GLN A 186 2.29 0.96 -22.38
N SER A 187 3.13 0.39 -21.54
CA SER A 187 3.20 -1.06 -21.28
C SER A 187 2.28 -1.50 -20.14
N GLY A 188 1.59 -0.56 -19.49
CA GLY A 188 0.72 -0.79 -18.35
C GLY A 188 1.44 -0.76 -17.01
N LYS A 189 2.74 -0.45 -16.95
CA LYS A 189 3.46 -0.36 -15.67
C LYS A 189 3.17 0.94 -14.93
N ILE A 190 3.16 0.86 -13.62
CA ILE A 190 2.93 2.00 -12.72
C ILE A 190 4.12 2.95 -12.77
N ILE A 191 3.86 4.22 -13.13
CA ILE A 191 4.84 5.32 -13.10
C ILE A 191 4.75 6.05 -11.76
N SER A 192 3.54 6.20 -11.22
CA SER A 192 3.23 6.89 -9.98
C SER A 192 1.94 6.33 -9.39
N ALA A 193 1.85 6.27 -8.07
CA ALA A 193 0.64 5.90 -7.37
C ALA A 193 0.55 6.70 -6.06
N PHE A 194 -0.64 7.19 -5.74
CA PHE A 194 -0.89 8.01 -4.56
C PHE A 194 -2.33 7.84 -4.08
N PRO A 195 -2.58 7.92 -2.76
CA PRO A 195 -3.92 7.75 -2.23
C PRO A 195 -4.80 8.97 -2.52
N GLU A 196 -6.10 8.72 -2.71
CA GLU A 196 -7.12 9.77 -2.75
C GLU A 196 -7.53 10.14 -1.31
N GLU A 197 -7.66 11.45 -1.02
CA GLU A 197 -8.07 11.98 0.29
C GLU A 197 -9.59 11.80 0.53
#